data_4d74b0434213a4ba2077cd06d34b79ca
#
_entry.id   4d74b0434213a4ba2077cd06d34b79ca
#
_cell.length_a   1.000
_cell.length_b   1.000
_cell.length_c   1.000
_cell.angle_alpha   90.00
_cell.angle_beta   90.00
_cell.angle_gamma   90.00
#
_symmetry.space_group_name_H-M   'P 1'
#
loop_
_entity.id
_entity.type
_entity.pdbx_description
1 polymer ?
#
loop_
_entity_poly.entity_id
_entity_poly.type
_entity_poly.pdbx_seq_one_letter_code
_entity_poly.pdbx_strand_id
1 'polypeptide(L)'
;VKKLADYGRDDHPADDSERAQVAWVVAAFDDCEFCDDVRVELTVEEVGRPGAGLVAHLSPGTARQLIRALTTALQEIGEGA
;
A
#
# COMPACT_ATOMS: atom_id res chain seq x y z
N VAL A 1 -6.23 -20.70 -2.43
CA VAL A 1 -6.25 -19.37 -1.83
C VAL A 1 -4.85 -18.96 -1.48
N LYS A 2 -4.41 -17.83 -2.01
CA LYS A 2 -3.10 -17.28 -1.75
C LYS A 2 -3.20 -15.89 -1.16
N LYS A 3 -2.50 -15.68 -0.07
CA LYS A 3 -2.42 -14.37 0.55
C LYS A 3 -0.97 -14.03 0.81
N LEU A 4 -0.52 -12.96 0.18
CA LEU A 4 0.83 -12.42 0.35
C LEU A 4 0.72 -11.02 0.91
N ALA A 5 1.64 -10.64 1.77
CA ALA A 5 1.65 -9.32 2.34
C ALA A 5 3.07 -8.79 2.46
N ASP A 6 3.27 -7.59 1.97
CA ASP A 6 4.45 -6.79 2.24
C ASP A 6 4.08 -5.70 3.23
N TYR A 7 5.00 -5.42 4.12
CA TYR A 7 4.76 -4.49 5.20
C TYR A 7 5.92 -3.51 5.31
N GLY A 8 5.61 -2.25 5.50
CA GLY A 8 6.62 -1.24 5.66
C GLY A 8 6.13 -0.04 6.46
N ARG A 9 7.02 0.87 6.72
CA ARG A 9 6.72 2.15 7.36
C ARG A 9 7.28 3.26 6.50
N ASP A 10 6.63 4.44 6.57
CA ASP A 10 7.15 5.59 5.85
C ASP A 10 8.45 6.09 6.49
N ASP A 11 9.10 7.01 5.82
CA ASP A 11 10.40 7.54 6.25
C ASP A 11 10.27 8.82 7.06
N HIS A 12 9.08 9.12 7.53
CA HIS A 12 8.88 10.29 8.37
C HIS A 12 9.56 10.10 9.72
N PRO A 13 10.30 11.11 10.23
CA PRO A 13 11.01 10.95 11.50
C PRO A 13 10.07 10.58 12.65
N ALA A 14 10.47 9.58 13.43
CA ALA A 14 9.66 9.08 14.53
C ALA A 14 9.55 10.07 15.69
N ASP A 15 10.48 11.01 15.78
CA ASP A 15 10.52 12.02 16.84
C ASP A 15 9.76 13.30 16.49
N ASP A 16 9.11 13.36 15.34
CA ASP A 16 8.28 14.50 14.97
C ASP A 16 6.96 14.46 15.73
N SER A 17 6.79 15.37 16.67
CA SER A 17 5.61 15.41 17.52
C SER A 17 4.35 15.91 16.80
N GLU A 18 4.50 16.52 15.62
CA GLU A 18 3.37 17.04 14.85
C GLU A 18 2.80 16.02 13.88
N ARG A 19 3.52 14.94 13.65
CA ARG A 19 3.14 13.98 12.63
C ARG A 19 3.63 12.58 12.98
N ALA A 20 2.71 11.64 13.05
CA ALA A 20 3.04 10.25 13.35
C ALA A 20 3.58 9.54 12.12
N GLN A 21 4.38 8.52 12.37
CA GLN A 21 4.77 7.61 11.30
C GLN A 21 3.57 6.83 10.79
N VAL A 22 3.61 6.47 9.54
CA VAL A 22 2.57 5.68 8.88
C VAL A 22 3.12 4.30 8.58
N ALA A 23 2.33 3.27 8.88
CA ALA A 23 2.61 1.91 8.47
C ALA A 23 1.76 1.59 7.25
N TRP A 24 2.30 0.81 6.33
CA TRP A 24 1.56 0.36 5.17
C TRP A 24 1.71 -1.15 5.01
N VAL A 25 0.64 -1.77 4.51
CA VAL A 25 0.63 -3.20 4.22
C VAL A 25 0.04 -3.39 2.83
N VAL A 26 0.70 -4.20 2.04
CA VAL A 26 0.20 -4.60 0.73
C VAL A 26 -0.10 -6.10 0.80
N ALA A 27 -1.33 -6.47 0.48
CA ALA A 27 -1.75 -7.87 0.49
C ALA A 27 -2.41 -8.22 -0.83
N ALA A 28 -2.07 -9.39 -1.34
CA ALA A 28 -2.70 -9.91 -2.54
C ALA A 28 -3.69 -10.99 -2.16
N PHE A 29 -4.89 -10.92 -2.71
CA PHE A 29 -5.96 -11.88 -2.48
C PHE A 29 -6.41 -12.52 -3.79
N ASP A 30 -6.55 -13.82 -3.73
CA ASP A 30 -7.12 -14.63 -4.80
C ASP A 30 -7.97 -15.69 -4.10
N ASP A 31 -9.05 -15.24 -3.48
CA ASP A 31 -9.81 -16.03 -2.53
C ASP A 31 -10.94 -16.81 -3.14
N CYS A 32 -11.27 -16.57 -4.38
CA CYS A 32 -12.44 -17.22 -4.97
C CYS A 32 -12.04 -18.02 -6.20
N GLU A 33 -12.32 -19.33 -6.16
CA GLU A 33 -12.07 -20.20 -7.30
C GLU A 33 -13.08 -20.00 -8.43
N PHE A 34 -14.23 -19.40 -8.12
CA PHE A 34 -15.34 -19.33 -9.05
C PHE A 34 -15.71 -17.92 -9.47
N CYS A 35 -15.18 -16.90 -8.83
CA CYS A 35 -15.67 -15.54 -9.01
C CYS A 35 -14.63 -14.54 -9.50
N ASP A 36 -13.44 -14.97 -9.84
CA ASP A 36 -12.36 -14.08 -10.33
C ASP A 36 -12.12 -12.86 -9.43
N ASP A 37 -12.38 -13.02 -8.13
CA ASP A 37 -12.17 -11.94 -7.18
C ASP A 37 -10.69 -11.84 -6.80
N VAL A 38 -9.91 -11.30 -7.72
CA VAL A 38 -8.49 -11.07 -7.54
C VAL A 38 -8.29 -9.59 -7.26
N ARG A 39 -7.68 -9.28 -6.12
CA ARG A 39 -7.46 -7.88 -5.76
C ARG A 39 -6.20 -7.70 -4.93
N VAL A 40 -5.74 -6.46 -4.93
CA VAL A 40 -4.68 -6.02 -4.03
C VAL A 40 -5.32 -5.12 -2.98
N GLU A 41 -5.01 -5.35 -1.72
CA GLU A 41 -5.42 -4.45 -0.66
C GLU A 41 -4.21 -3.66 -0.16
N LEU A 42 -4.35 -2.35 -0.18
CA LEU A 42 -3.37 -1.44 0.39
C LEU A 42 -3.96 -0.87 1.66
N THR A 43 -3.33 -1.13 2.79
CA THR A 43 -3.73 -0.59 4.08
C THR A 43 -2.70 0.44 4.52
N VAL A 44 -3.17 1.60 4.97
CA VAL A 44 -2.32 2.65 5.51
C VAL A 44 -2.88 3.02 6.88
N GLU A 45 -2.05 2.98 7.91
CA GLU A 45 -2.49 3.32 9.25
C GLU A 45 -1.39 4.05 10.02
N GLU A 46 -1.80 4.84 11.00
CA GLU A 46 -0.89 5.53 11.89
C GLU A 46 -0.25 4.53 12.86
N VAL A 47 1.07 4.60 12.98
CA VAL A 47 1.79 3.74 13.92
C VAL A 47 1.31 4.06 15.35
N GLY A 48 0.94 3.02 16.09
CA GLY A 48 0.41 3.17 17.43
C GLY A 48 -1.11 3.26 17.50
N ARG A 49 -1.80 3.23 16.37
CA ARG A 49 -3.27 3.24 16.32
C ARG A 49 -3.78 2.11 15.43
N PRO A 50 -3.62 0.86 15.85
CA PRO A 50 -4.10 -0.25 15.04
C PRO A 50 -5.61 -0.20 14.89
N GLY A 51 -6.09 -0.50 13.69
CA GLY A 51 -7.50 -0.47 13.37
C GLY A 51 -8.06 0.88 12.97
N ALA A 52 -7.25 1.94 13.02
CA ALA A 52 -7.67 3.29 12.63
C ALA A 52 -7.26 3.65 11.20
N GLY A 53 -6.78 2.70 10.42
CA GLY A 53 -6.28 2.94 9.09
C GLY A 53 -7.34 2.92 8.00
N LEU A 54 -6.91 3.22 6.80
CA LEU A 54 -7.72 3.14 5.60
C LEU A 54 -7.27 1.95 4.77
N VAL A 55 -8.23 1.25 4.18
CA VAL A 55 -7.96 0.13 3.31
C VAL A 55 -8.48 0.45 1.92
N ALA A 56 -7.60 0.38 0.93
CA ALA A 56 -7.98 0.53 -0.46
C ALA A 56 -8.02 -0.84 -1.13
N HIS A 57 -9.08 -1.12 -1.84
CA HIS A 57 -9.21 -2.34 -2.63
C HIS A 57 -8.91 -2.00 -4.09
N LEU A 58 -7.84 -2.57 -4.63
CA LEU A 58 -7.37 -2.25 -5.96
C LEU A 58 -7.55 -3.47 -6.87
N SER A 59 -8.21 -3.26 -8.00
CA SER A 59 -8.16 -4.27 -9.06
C SER A 59 -6.74 -4.37 -9.61
N PRO A 60 -6.40 -5.44 -10.32
CA PRO A 60 -5.07 -5.53 -10.95
C PRO A 60 -4.75 -4.34 -11.84
N GLY A 61 -5.74 -3.84 -12.58
CA GLY A 61 -5.55 -2.65 -13.43
C GLY A 61 -5.25 -1.40 -12.62
N THR A 62 -6.00 -1.17 -11.55
CA THR A 62 -5.76 -0.01 -10.68
C THR A 62 -4.43 -0.13 -9.95
N ALA A 63 -4.06 -1.33 -9.53
CA ALA A 63 -2.74 -1.54 -8.91
C ALA A 63 -1.62 -1.17 -9.88
N ARG A 64 -1.74 -1.54 -11.15
CA ARG A 64 -0.76 -1.16 -12.16
C ARG A 64 -0.72 0.35 -12.39
N GLN A 65 -1.87 1.03 -12.30
CA GLN A 65 -1.90 2.50 -12.37
C GLN A 65 -1.12 3.12 -11.21
N LEU A 66 -1.26 2.56 -10.01
CA LEU A 66 -0.50 3.05 -8.86
C LEU A 66 1.00 2.86 -9.05
N ILE A 67 1.41 1.72 -9.59
CA ILE A 67 2.83 1.47 -9.91
C ILE A 67 3.34 2.54 -10.87
N ARG A 68 2.58 2.84 -11.92
CA ARG A 68 2.98 3.87 -12.89
C ARG A 68 3.05 5.25 -12.26
N ALA A 69 2.11 5.57 -11.38
CA ALA A 69 2.12 6.87 -10.70
C ALA A 69 3.34 7.01 -9.80
N LEU A 70 3.68 5.98 -9.06
CA LEU A 70 4.88 5.98 -8.22
C LEU A 70 6.15 6.09 -9.07
N THR A 71 6.20 5.38 -10.19
CA THR A 71 7.33 5.44 -11.12
C THR A 71 7.49 6.85 -11.69
N THR A 72 6.38 7.47 -12.10
CA THR A 72 6.40 8.83 -12.63
C THR A 72 6.89 9.83 -11.58
N ALA A 73 6.42 9.68 -10.34
CA ALA A 73 6.85 10.56 -9.27
C ALA A 73 8.35 10.44 -9.02
N LEU A 74 8.88 9.22 -9.04
CA LEU A 74 10.32 9.00 -8.89
C LEU A 74 11.11 9.67 -10.02
N GLN A 75 10.61 9.57 -11.26
CA GLN A 75 11.25 10.21 -12.40
C GLN A 75 11.26 11.73 -12.27
N GLU A 76 10.18 12.32 -11.75
CA GLU A 76 10.09 13.77 -11.58
C GLU A 76 11.12 14.32 -10.59
N ILE A 77 11.48 13.53 -9.60
CA ILE A 77 12.50 13.95 -8.62
C ILE A 77 13.90 13.46 -8.99
N GLY A 78 14.07 12.87 -10.18
CA GLY A 78 15.37 12.42 -10.64
C GLY A 78 15.83 11.06 -10.13
N GLU A 79 14.95 10.31 -9.50
CA GLU A 79 15.25 8.98 -8.94
C GLU A 79 14.69 7.87 -9.85
N GLY A 80 14.49 8.15 -11.12
CA GLY A 80 13.93 7.17 -12.05
C GLY A 80 14.80 5.92 -12.16
N ALA A 81 14.15 4.79 -12.25
CA ALA A 81 14.80 3.49 -12.39
C ALA A 81 14.74 2.98 -13.80
#